data_3e955ce85587989b6daecba876a9f903
#
_entry.id   3e955ce85587989b6daecba876a9f903
#
_cell.length_a   1.000
_cell.length_b   1.000
_cell.length_c   1.000
_cell.angle_alpha   90.00
_cell.angle_beta   90.00
_cell.angle_gamma   90.00
#
_symmetry.space_group_name_H-M   'P 1'
#
loop_
_entity.id
_entity.type
_entity.pdbx_description
1 polymer ?
#
loop_
_entity_poly.entity_id
_entity_poly.type
_entity_poly.pdbx_seq_one_letter_code
_entity_poly.pdbx_strand_id
1 'polypeptide(L)'
;LPTTSRLKVMWLDRIGRVGPNATVTDTQIEICTHQSISSIAARDWDACACPETSDGGRPVDPFTTHRFLTALETSASVGAGTGWHPHYLSVHADGQVIAVAPVYVKTHSQGEYVFDYSWADAYERAGGRYYPKLQVAVPFTPVTGRRFLTQTQYQTVGRAGLVQGLVQIAADKGLSSAHVTFCTDEEAQVGKQMGLLHRVGQQFHWENDSYQTFDAFLDSLSSRKRKQIRKERRQAQGFGGRIVTLNGDAIEPHHWDTFWRFYQDTGARKWGRPYLTRSFFDEMHQTMRDDVLLVLALEGDHAVAGALNIIGRDTLFGRYWGALEHHPCLHFELCYYQAIDFAISQGLLRVEAGAQGEHKLARGYLPVATHSLHWIAEPGFRNAVEQFVTAEKEAVEGDIDILTSYGPFRKTNIRERD
;
A
#
# COMPACT_ATOMS: atom_id res chain seq x y z
N LEU A 1 -16.03 -26.54 -0.06
CA LEU A 1 -14.90 -26.82 0.85
C LEU A 1 -13.71 -26.02 0.34
N PRO A 2 -13.01 -25.24 1.17
CA PRO A 2 -11.83 -24.51 0.75
C PRO A 2 -10.73 -25.53 0.37
N THR A 3 -10.29 -25.48 -0.88
CA THR A 3 -9.21 -26.33 -1.37
C THR A 3 -7.87 -25.71 -0.98
N THR A 4 -7.27 -26.22 0.08
CA THR A 4 -5.86 -25.97 0.40
C THR A 4 -5.01 -26.96 -0.37
N SER A 5 -4.11 -26.45 -1.22
CA SER A 5 -3.12 -27.29 -1.92
C SER A 5 -1.76 -27.19 -1.21
N ARG A 6 -1.11 -28.31 -0.98
CA ARG A 6 0.23 -28.39 -0.35
C ARG A 6 1.29 -28.59 -1.43
N LEU A 7 2.32 -27.77 -1.42
CA LEU A 7 3.52 -27.92 -2.21
C LEU A 7 4.65 -28.42 -1.29
N LYS A 8 5.22 -29.58 -1.59
CA LYS A 8 6.45 -30.00 -0.91
C LYS A 8 7.64 -29.34 -1.60
N VAL A 9 8.36 -28.49 -0.89
CA VAL A 9 9.57 -27.83 -1.40
C VAL A 9 10.78 -28.63 -0.92
N MET A 10 11.49 -29.28 -1.86
CA MET A 10 12.66 -30.14 -1.60
C MET A 10 14.00 -29.35 -1.51
N TRP A 11 14.03 -28.04 -1.26
CA TRP A 11 15.22 -27.23 -1.53
C TRP A 11 15.80 -26.43 -0.33
N LEU A 12 15.55 -26.77 0.91
CA LEU A 12 16.15 -26.05 2.04
C LEU A 12 17.59 -26.48 2.41
N ASP A 13 18.15 -27.48 1.75
CA ASP A 13 19.53 -27.94 1.98
C ASP A 13 20.64 -26.96 1.54
N ARG A 14 20.31 -25.80 0.94
CA ARG A 14 21.28 -24.83 0.42
C ARG A 14 21.26 -23.45 1.04
N ILE A 15 20.42 -23.16 2.02
CA ILE A 15 20.53 -21.91 2.79
C ILE A 15 21.66 -22.11 3.81
N GLY A 16 22.82 -21.54 3.45
CA GLY A 16 24.05 -21.67 4.21
C GLY A 16 23.88 -21.36 5.70
N ARG A 17 24.69 -22.04 6.50
CA ARG A 17 24.80 -21.97 7.96
C ARG A 17 24.63 -20.54 8.48
N VAL A 18 23.53 -20.28 9.17
CA VAL A 18 23.33 -19.06 9.94
C VAL A 18 23.89 -19.31 11.34
N GLY A 19 25.11 -18.84 11.58
CA GLY A 19 25.73 -18.73 12.91
C GLY A 19 26.27 -20.02 13.54
N PRO A 20 27.26 -19.94 14.43
CA PRO A 20 28.00 -21.10 14.92
C PRO A 20 27.27 -21.98 15.96
N ASN A 21 26.01 -21.73 16.30
CA ASN A 21 25.28 -22.45 17.37
C ASN A 21 23.85 -22.90 17.05
N ALA A 22 23.40 -22.88 15.77
CA ALA A 22 22.11 -23.49 15.42
C ALA A 22 22.34 -24.91 14.90
N THR A 23 22.04 -25.89 15.72
CA THR A 23 21.81 -27.28 15.27
C THR A 23 20.64 -27.25 14.29
N VAL A 24 20.90 -27.59 13.01
CA VAL A 24 19.86 -27.86 12.01
C VAL A 24 19.11 -29.09 12.49
N THR A 25 18.06 -28.88 13.25
CA THR A 25 17.00 -29.89 13.41
C THR A 25 16.26 -29.98 12.07
N ASP A 26 15.84 -31.19 11.68
CA ASP A 26 15.03 -31.51 10.47
C ASP A 26 13.67 -30.79 10.51
N THR A 27 13.65 -29.45 10.49
CA THR A 27 12.42 -28.66 10.48
C THR A 27 11.72 -28.85 9.14
N GLN A 28 10.57 -29.48 9.14
CA GLN A 28 9.78 -29.69 7.94
C GLN A 28 9.13 -28.36 7.52
N ILE A 29 9.58 -27.80 6.40
CA ILE A 29 8.96 -26.59 5.79
C ILE A 29 7.95 -27.01 4.74
N GLU A 30 6.73 -26.52 4.89
CA GLU A 30 5.65 -26.72 3.93
C GLU A 30 5.14 -25.37 3.41
N ILE A 31 4.82 -25.29 2.11
CA ILE A 31 4.16 -24.12 1.49
C ILE A 31 2.76 -24.54 1.09
N CYS A 32 1.78 -23.76 1.53
CA CYS A 32 0.37 -23.99 1.22
C CYS A 32 -0.22 -22.81 0.45
N THR A 33 -1.19 -23.10 -0.44
CA THR A 33 -1.98 -22.09 -1.13
C THR A 33 -3.43 -22.13 -0.66
N HIS A 34 -4.06 -20.95 -0.57
CA HIS A 34 -5.41 -20.80 -0.06
C HIS A 34 -6.21 -19.88 -1.00
N GLN A 35 -7.44 -20.28 -1.34
CA GLN A 35 -8.32 -19.53 -2.24
C GLN A 35 -9.22 -18.52 -1.52
N SER A 36 -9.14 -18.44 -0.19
CA SER A 36 -9.81 -17.46 0.65
C SER A 36 -9.01 -17.22 1.90
N ILE A 37 -9.02 -15.97 2.39
CA ILE A 37 -8.39 -15.57 3.66
C ILE A 37 -8.99 -16.35 4.84
N SER A 38 -10.27 -16.71 4.77
CA SER A 38 -10.96 -17.50 5.81
C SER A 38 -10.40 -18.91 6.01
N SER A 39 -9.56 -19.41 5.09
CA SER A 39 -8.86 -20.68 5.21
C SER A 39 -7.65 -20.62 6.13
N ILE A 40 -7.23 -19.43 6.56
CA ILE A 40 -6.14 -19.20 7.52
C ILE A 40 -6.75 -18.52 8.73
N ALA A 41 -6.48 -19.03 9.92
CA ALA A 41 -7.03 -18.44 11.14
C ALA A 41 -6.50 -17.00 11.30
N ALA A 42 -7.37 -16.07 11.68
CA ALA A 42 -7.02 -14.65 11.82
C ALA A 42 -5.80 -14.44 12.73
N ARG A 43 -5.74 -15.13 13.87
CA ARG A 43 -4.61 -15.05 14.78
C ARG A 43 -3.28 -15.48 14.15
N ASP A 44 -3.31 -16.50 13.28
CA ASP A 44 -2.09 -17.06 12.66
C ASP A 44 -1.62 -16.12 11.51
N TRP A 45 -2.55 -15.54 10.78
CA TRP A 45 -2.27 -14.51 9.79
C TRP A 45 -1.71 -13.24 10.45
N ASP A 46 -2.40 -12.70 11.46
CA ASP A 46 -2.05 -11.43 12.10
C ASP A 46 -0.77 -11.57 12.95
N ALA A 47 -0.42 -12.76 13.45
CA ALA A 47 0.89 -13.01 14.05
C ALA A 47 2.06 -12.78 13.08
N CYS A 48 1.82 -12.90 11.76
CA CYS A 48 2.77 -12.56 10.71
C CYS A 48 2.60 -11.13 10.18
N ALA A 49 1.35 -10.70 10.00
CA ALA A 49 1.02 -9.42 9.37
C ALA A 49 1.22 -8.23 10.31
N CYS A 50 0.86 -8.36 11.57
CA CYS A 50 0.93 -7.25 12.54
C CYS A 50 1.35 -7.74 13.94
N PRO A 51 2.53 -8.40 14.09
CA PRO A 51 3.01 -8.92 15.38
C PRO A 51 3.13 -7.83 16.44
N GLU A 52 3.31 -6.59 16.04
CA GLU A 52 3.39 -5.43 16.91
C GLU A 52 2.09 -5.12 17.65
N THR A 53 0.94 -5.63 17.19
CA THR A 53 -0.37 -5.39 17.86
C THR A 53 -0.52 -6.21 19.14
N SER A 54 0.41 -7.09 19.47
CA SER A 54 0.43 -7.83 20.74
C SER A 54 0.47 -6.92 21.97
N ASP A 55 0.88 -5.65 21.81
CA ASP A 55 0.85 -4.63 22.86
C ASP A 55 -0.50 -3.88 22.96
N GLY A 56 -1.51 -4.28 22.16
CA GLY A 56 -2.83 -3.64 22.09
C GLY A 56 -2.90 -2.39 21.21
N GLY A 57 -1.80 -2.00 20.56
CA GLY A 57 -1.76 -0.86 19.64
C GLY A 57 -2.30 -1.16 18.24
N ARG A 58 -2.39 -0.12 17.40
CA ARG A 58 -2.76 -0.26 15.99
C ARG A 58 -1.67 -0.99 15.20
N PRO A 59 -2.03 -1.69 14.10
CA PRO A 59 -1.06 -2.24 13.15
C PRO A 59 -0.28 -1.09 12.47
N VAL A 60 0.99 -1.36 12.13
CA VAL A 60 1.79 -0.45 11.31
C VAL A 60 1.18 -0.35 9.91
N ASP A 61 0.84 -1.49 9.31
CA ASP A 61 0.13 -1.58 8.04
C ASP A 61 -1.27 -2.19 8.24
N PRO A 62 -2.33 -1.39 8.36
CA PRO A 62 -3.69 -1.90 8.56
C PRO A 62 -4.23 -2.68 7.35
N PHE A 63 -3.64 -2.50 6.15
CA PHE A 63 -4.12 -3.08 4.90
C PHE A 63 -3.73 -4.55 4.72
N THR A 64 -2.70 -5.01 5.41
CA THR A 64 -2.27 -6.42 5.38
C THR A 64 -2.92 -7.27 6.47
N THR A 65 -3.73 -6.69 7.36
CA THR A 65 -4.43 -7.41 8.42
C THR A 65 -5.48 -8.38 7.86
N HIS A 66 -5.70 -9.48 8.58
CA HIS A 66 -6.73 -10.46 8.21
C HIS A 66 -8.11 -9.80 8.01
N ARG A 67 -8.51 -8.89 8.92
CA ARG A 67 -9.82 -8.21 8.84
C ARG A 67 -9.99 -7.33 7.59
N PHE A 68 -8.91 -6.64 7.14
CA PHE A 68 -8.98 -5.83 5.93
C PHE A 68 -9.13 -6.70 4.68
N LEU A 69 -8.36 -7.78 4.58
CA LEU A 69 -8.46 -8.73 3.46
C LEU A 69 -9.80 -9.47 3.46
N THR A 70 -10.33 -9.81 4.64
CA THR A 70 -11.68 -10.37 4.79
C THR A 70 -12.74 -9.40 4.27
N ALA A 71 -12.64 -8.11 4.61
CA ALA A 71 -13.58 -7.10 4.13
C ALA A 71 -13.57 -6.98 2.59
N LEU A 72 -12.42 -7.11 1.94
CA LEU A 72 -12.32 -7.14 0.48
C LEU A 72 -13.02 -8.36 -0.14
N GLU A 73 -12.87 -9.55 0.47
CA GLU A 73 -13.52 -10.77 -0.03
C GLU A 73 -15.02 -10.78 0.26
N THR A 74 -15.43 -10.53 1.50
CA THR A 74 -16.84 -10.54 1.94
C THR A 74 -17.68 -9.56 1.14
N SER A 75 -17.11 -8.39 0.85
CA SER A 75 -17.77 -7.37 0.03
C SER A 75 -17.78 -7.69 -1.46
N ALA A 76 -17.17 -8.78 -1.92
CA ALA A 76 -16.94 -9.08 -3.33
C ALA A 76 -16.20 -7.97 -4.09
N SER A 77 -15.38 -7.16 -3.41
CA SER A 77 -14.44 -6.23 -4.05
C SER A 77 -13.30 -6.96 -4.75
N VAL A 78 -12.95 -8.16 -4.27
CA VAL A 78 -12.07 -9.12 -4.93
C VAL A 78 -12.79 -10.46 -5.10
N GLY A 79 -12.30 -11.34 -5.97
CA GLY A 79 -12.89 -12.65 -6.25
C GLY A 79 -13.46 -12.76 -7.68
N ALA A 80 -14.50 -13.53 -7.85
CA ALA A 80 -15.07 -13.84 -9.16
C ALA A 80 -15.52 -12.57 -9.91
N GLY A 81 -15.09 -12.45 -11.18
CA GLY A 81 -15.48 -11.33 -12.05
C GLY A 81 -14.68 -10.03 -11.85
N THR A 82 -13.80 -9.94 -10.82
CA THR A 82 -13.04 -8.72 -10.51
C THR A 82 -11.65 -8.70 -11.15
N GLY A 83 -11.17 -9.85 -11.62
CA GLY A 83 -9.78 -10.03 -12.09
C GLY A 83 -8.74 -10.08 -10.96
N TRP A 84 -9.17 -10.09 -9.71
CA TRP A 84 -8.37 -10.29 -8.51
C TRP A 84 -8.83 -11.57 -7.82
N HIS A 85 -8.24 -12.71 -8.18
CA HIS A 85 -8.62 -14.01 -7.62
C HIS A 85 -7.69 -14.38 -6.46
N PRO A 86 -8.18 -14.45 -5.20
CA PRO A 86 -7.37 -14.79 -4.04
C PRO A 86 -6.61 -16.10 -4.23
N HIS A 87 -5.33 -16.07 -3.87
CA HIS A 87 -4.44 -17.22 -3.94
C HIS A 87 -3.33 -17.10 -2.89
N TYR A 88 -3.74 -16.84 -1.64
CA TYR A 88 -2.82 -16.57 -0.54
C TYR A 88 -1.80 -17.67 -0.35
N LEU A 89 -0.59 -17.30 0.06
CA LEU A 89 0.46 -18.23 0.43
C LEU A 89 0.64 -18.27 1.94
N SER A 90 0.91 -19.44 2.47
CA SER A 90 1.43 -19.62 3.82
C SER A 90 2.63 -20.56 3.83
N VAL A 91 3.61 -20.26 4.66
CA VAL A 91 4.77 -21.11 4.95
C VAL A 91 4.60 -21.63 6.36
N HIS A 92 4.78 -22.94 6.51
CA HIS A 92 4.66 -23.62 7.79
C HIS A 92 6.00 -24.25 8.18
N ALA A 93 6.34 -24.16 9.45
CA ALA A 93 7.44 -24.91 10.08
C ALA A 93 6.86 -25.80 11.16
N ASP A 94 7.07 -27.11 11.06
CA ASP A 94 6.55 -28.12 12.00
C ASP A 94 5.03 -27.94 12.26
N GLY A 95 4.27 -27.64 11.20
CA GLY A 95 2.82 -27.43 11.22
C GLY A 95 2.34 -26.06 11.70
N GLN A 96 3.23 -25.16 12.13
CA GLN A 96 2.88 -23.79 12.53
C GLN A 96 3.05 -22.81 11.38
N VAL A 97 2.12 -21.87 11.20
CA VAL A 97 2.26 -20.79 10.23
C VAL A 97 3.36 -19.83 10.70
N ILE A 98 4.41 -19.69 9.89
CA ILE A 98 5.55 -18.80 10.19
C ILE A 98 5.63 -17.59 9.25
N ALA A 99 5.01 -17.71 8.07
CA ALA A 99 4.93 -16.60 7.11
C ALA A 99 3.68 -16.71 6.23
N VAL A 100 3.18 -15.58 5.75
CA VAL A 100 2.05 -15.49 4.84
C VAL A 100 2.25 -14.36 3.82
N ALA A 101 1.57 -14.44 2.66
CA ALA A 101 1.56 -13.37 1.67
C ALA A 101 0.19 -13.22 1.01
N PRO A 102 -0.27 -11.97 0.78
CA PRO A 102 -1.50 -11.67 0.08
C PRO A 102 -1.29 -11.80 -1.43
N VAL A 103 -1.44 -13.01 -1.96
CA VAL A 103 -1.24 -13.35 -3.37
C VAL A 103 -2.57 -13.43 -4.09
N TYR A 104 -2.58 -12.97 -5.34
CA TYR A 104 -3.73 -13.03 -6.24
C TYR A 104 -3.31 -13.54 -7.62
N VAL A 105 -4.17 -14.32 -8.25
CA VAL A 105 -4.10 -14.59 -9.70
C VAL A 105 -4.81 -13.44 -10.40
N LYS A 106 -4.10 -12.73 -11.28
CA LYS A 106 -4.58 -11.55 -11.98
C LYS A 106 -4.84 -11.84 -13.45
N THR A 107 -6.01 -11.40 -13.93
CA THR A 107 -6.39 -11.50 -15.34
C THR A 107 -6.25 -10.17 -16.11
N HIS A 108 -5.85 -9.10 -15.42
CA HIS A 108 -5.55 -7.77 -15.95
C HIS A 108 -4.73 -6.98 -14.91
N SER A 109 -4.13 -5.83 -15.25
CA SER A 109 -3.31 -5.03 -14.35
C SER A 109 -4.05 -3.85 -13.69
N GLN A 110 -5.38 -3.82 -13.74
CA GLN A 110 -6.14 -2.76 -13.08
C GLN A 110 -6.07 -2.88 -11.54
N GLY A 111 -5.95 -1.73 -10.86
CA GLY A 111 -5.95 -1.65 -9.41
C GLY A 111 -4.63 -1.98 -8.73
N GLU A 112 -3.54 -2.20 -9.48
CA GLU A 112 -2.21 -2.52 -8.96
C GLU A 112 -1.35 -1.28 -8.65
N TYR A 113 -1.57 -0.18 -9.39
CA TYR A 113 -0.85 1.09 -9.29
C TYR A 113 0.67 1.03 -9.58
N VAL A 114 1.21 -0.13 -9.94
CA VAL A 114 2.49 -0.31 -10.60
C VAL A 114 2.18 -0.75 -12.02
N PHE A 115 2.31 0.19 -12.97
CA PHE A 115 1.81 -0.02 -14.32
C PHE A 115 2.78 -0.86 -15.14
N ASP A 116 2.31 -2.00 -15.64
CA ASP A 116 3.02 -2.93 -16.51
C ASP A 116 2.30 -3.17 -17.85
N TYR A 117 1.40 -2.26 -18.24
CA TYR A 117 0.65 -2.37 -19.50
C TYR A 117 1.57 -2.42 -20.72
N SER A 118 2.67 -1.66 -20.72
CA SER A 118 3.66 -1.69 -21.79
C SER A 118 4.38 -3.04 -21.90
N TRP A 119 4.57 -3.71 -20.75
CA TRP A 119 5.13 -5.06 -20.72
C TRP A 119 4.16 -6.08 -21.30
N ALA A 120 2.89 -6.02 -20.89
CA ALA A 120 1.83 -6.87 -21.41
C ALA A 120 1.71 -6.73 -22.93
N ASP A 121 1.61 -5.49 -23.41
CA ASP A 121 1.55 -5.16 -24.83
C ASP A 121 2.75 -5.69 -25.64
N ALA A 122 3.96 -5.52 -25.12
CA ALA A 122 5.18 -5.98 -25.78
C ALA A 122 5.23 -7.52 -25.85
N TYR A 123 4.87 -8.20 -24.77
CA TYR A 123 4.87 -9.65 -24.69
C TYR A 123 3.82 -10.28 -25.60
N GLU A 124 2.60 -9.71 -25.63
CA GLU A 124 1.51 -10.17 -26.50
C GLU A 124 1.81 -9.93 -27.98
N ARG A 125 2.42 -8.81 -28.35
CA ARG A 125 2.91 -8.56 -29.72
C ARG A 125 4.01 -9.53 -30.16
N ALA A 126 4.80 -10.04 -29.21
CA ALA A 126 5.78 -11.07 -29.45
C ALA A 126 5.19 -12.50 -29.54
N GLY A 127 3.85 -12.63 -29.43
CA GLY A 127 3.13 -13.91 -29.49
C GLY A 127 3.01 -14.62 -28.15
N GLY A 128 3.42 -14.00 -27.07
CA GLY A 128 3.25 -14.51 -25.70
C GLY A 128 1.84 -14.25 -25.16
N ARG A 129 1.51 -14.88 -24.04
CA ARG A 129 0.30 -14.64 -23.28
C ARG A 129 0.67 -14.08 -21.91
N TYR A 130 0.45 -12.76 -21.68
CA TYR A 130 0.86 -12.11 -20.44
C TYR A 130 -0.03 -12.49 -19.25
N TYR A 131 -1.34 -12.55 -19.45
CA TYR A 131 -2.29 -12.94 -18.40
C TYR A 131 -2.71 -14.42 -18.56
N PRO A 132 -2.98 -15.11 -17.42
CA PRO A 132 -2.92 -14.63 -16.04
C PRO A 132 -1.48 -14.54 -15.50
N LYS A 133 -1.29 -13.71 -14.44
CA LYS A 133 -0.05 -13.54 -13.72
C LYS A 133 -0.29 -13.65 -12.20
N LEU A 134 0.76 -13.83 -11.39
CA LEU A 134 0.66 -13.71 -9.93
C LEU A 134 0.97 -12.29 -9.47
N GLN A 135 0.26 -11.87 -8.43
CA GLN A 135 0.43 -10.55 -7.82
C GLN A 135 0.42 -10.66 -6.30
N VAL A 136 1.53 -10.31 -5.65
CA VAL A 136 1.58 -10.07 -4.20
C VAL A 136 1.34 -8.59 -3.98
N ALA A 137 0.18 -8.24 -3.44
CA ALA A 137 -0.24 -6.86 -3.22
C ALA A 137 -1.41 -6.79 -2.26
N VAL A 138 -1.66 -5.61 -1.71
CA VAL A 138 -2.97 -5.29 -1.17
C VAL A 138 -3.80 -4.68 -2.31
N PRO A 139 -4.96 -5.26 -2.67
CA PRO A 139 -5.78 -4.78 -3.77
C PRO A 139 -6.18 -3.31 -3.61
N PHE A 140 -6.10 -2.54 -4.68
CA PHE A 140 -6.51 -1.13 -4.77
C PHE A 140 -5.77 -0.19 -3.81
N THR A 141 -4.60 -0.61 -3.26
CA THR A 141 -3.92 0.07 -2.16
C THR A 141 -2.46 0.33 -2.50
N PRO A 142 -2.14 1.50 -3.10
CA PRO A 142 -0.76 1.89 -3.40
C PRO A 142 -0.05 2.44 -2.15
N VAL A 143 0.12 1.58 -1.15
CA VAL A 143 0.80 1.88 0.11
C VAL A 143 2.01 0.98 0.23
N THR A 144 3.17 1.56 0.56
CA THR A 144 4.38 0.80 0.86
C THR A 144 4.23 0.10 2.21
N GLY A 145 4.51 -1.19 2.25
CA GLY A 145 4.45 -2.00 3.45
C GLY A 145 5.00 -3.40 3.21
N ARG A 146 5.01 -4.20 4.26
CA ARG A 146 5.46 -5.59 4.15
C ARG A 146 4.55 -6.39 3.23
N ARG A 147 5.14 -7.21 2.38
CA ARG A 147 4.45 -8.12 1.45
C ARG A 147 4.77 -9.57 1.74
N PHE A 148 5.94 -9.82 2.31
CA PHE A 148 6.36 -11.11 2.86
C PHE A 148 6.20 -11.07 4.38
N LEU A 149 4.97 -11.27 4.83
CA LEU A 149 4.56 -11.16 6.23
C LEU A 149 5.11 -12.36 7.01
N THR A 150 5.90 -12.11 8.04
CA THR A 150 6.58 -13.17 8.80
C THR A 150 6.50 -12.91 10.29
N GLN A 151 6.43 -13.98 11.07
CA GLN A 151 6.71 -13.85 12.49
C GLN A 151 8.17 -13.40 12.69
N THR A 152 8.42 -12.58 13.70
CA THR A 152 9.71 -11.92 13.92
C THR A 152 10.91 -12.87 13.94
N GLN A 153 10.77 -14.03 14.58
CA GLN A 153 11.84 -15.04 14.72
C GLN A 153 12.09 -15.85 13.43
N TYR A 154 11.19 -15.78 12.43
CA TYR A 154 11.28 -16.56 11.20
C TYR A 154 11.49 -15.73 9.94
N GLN A 155 11.93 -14.47 10.06
CA GLN A 155 12.01 -13.53 8.93
C GLN A 155 12.80 -14.10 7.74
N THR A 156 13.99 -14.62 7.96
CA THR A 156 14.86 -15.13 6.88
C THR A 156 14.23 -16.33 6.17
N VAL A 157 13.83 -17.35 6.93
CA VAL A 157 13.26 -18.60 6.38
C VAL A 157 11.88 -18.33 5.76
N GLY A 158 11.05 -17.54 6.43
CA GLY A 158 9.71 -17.21 5.98
C GLY A 158 9.71 -16.43 4.67
N ARG A 159 10.53 -15.37 4.55
CA ARG A 159 10.68 -14.60 3.30
C ARG A 159 11.21 -15.46 2.15
N ALA A 160 12.24 -16.27 2.42
CA ALA A 160 12.79 -17.17 1.41
C ALA A 160 11.73 -18.18 0.94
N GLY A 161 10.97 -18.78 1.85
CA GLY A 161 9.89 -19.70 1.54
C GLY A 161 8.78 -19.07 0.71
N LEU A 162 8.38 -17.83 1.03
CA LEU A 162 7.36 -17.10 0.26
C LEU A 162 7.83 -16.77 -1.17
N VAL A 163 9.07 -16.30 -1.34
CA VAL A 163 9.63 -16.01 -2.67
C VAL A 163 9.75 -17.29 -3.50
N GLN A 164 10.27 -18.37 -2.92
CA GLN A 164 10.38 -19.65 -3.61
C GLN A 164 9.01 -20.20 -3.99
N GLY A 165 8.05 -20.19 -3.07
CA GLY A 165 6.69 -20.63 -3.33
C GLY A 165 6.02 -19.83 -4.44
N LEU A 166 6.18 -18.51 -4.45
CA LEU A 166 5.65 -17.64 -5.48
C LEU A 166 6.19 -18.01 -6.87
N VAL A 167 7.52 -18.16 -6.99
CA VAL A 167 8.19 -18.51 -8.24
C VAL A 167 7.79 -19.92 -8.70
N GLN A 168 7.79 -20.89 -7.79
CA GLN A 168 7.43 -22.28 -8.09
C GLN A 168 5.99 -22.38 -8.60
N ILE A 169 5.02 -21.72 -7.93
CA ILE A 169 3.62 -21.73 -8.36
C ILE A 169 3.46 -21.09 -9.74
N ALA A 170 4.15 -19.97 -9.98
CA ALA A 170 4.09 -19.32 -11.29
C ALA A 170 4.64 -20.22 -12.40
N ALA A 171 5.76 -20.89 -12.15
CA ALA A 171 6.37 -21.82 -13.09
C ALA A 171 5.49 -23.05 -13.33
N ASP A 172 5.01 -23.72 -12.29
CA ASP A 172 4.20 -24.95 -12.37
C ASP A 172 2.87 -24.72 -13.09
N LYS A 173 2.29 -23.53 -12.92
CA LYS A 173 1.04 -23.14 -13.59
C LYS A 173 1.25 -22.53 -14.98
N GLY A 174 2.49 -22.41 -15.45
CA GLY A 174 2.82 -21.80 -16.73
C GLY A 174 2.38 -20.34 -16.86
N LEU A 175 2.46 -19.59 -15.74
CA LEU A 175 2.13 -18.17 -15.73
C LEU A 175 3.29 -17.35 -16.31
N SER A 176 2.98 -16.21 -16.92
CA SER A 176 3.98 -15.34 -17.54
C SER A 176 4.93 -14.71 -16.54
N SER A 177 4.42 -14.38 -15.36
CA SER A 177 5.15 -13.58 -14.38
C SER A 177 4.54 -13.66 -12.97
N ALA A 178 5.34 -13.21 -11.99
CA ALA A 178 4.90 -12.95 -10.64
C ALA A 178 5.47 -11.60 -10.18
N HIS A 179 4.64 -10.79 -9.53
CA HIS A 179 4.96 -9.42 -9.13
C HIS A 179 4.72 -9.23 -7.64
N VAL A 180 5.56 -8.43 -7.00
CA VAL A 180 5.38 -7.96 -5.61
C VAL A 180 5.43 -6.45 -5.64
N THR A 181 4.31 -5.78 -5.37
CA THR A 181 4.23 -4.32 -5.50
C THR A 181 4.18 -3.62 -4.15
N PHE A 182 4.83 -2.46 -4.07
CA PHE A 182 4.94 -1.63 -2.87
C PHE A 182 5.51 -2.38 -1.65
N CYS A 183 6.49 -3.25 -1.90
CA CYS A 183 7.23 -3.90 -0.82
C CYS A 183 8.19 -2.91 -0.14
N THR A 184 8.69 -3.28 1.05
CA THR A 184 9.71 -2.50 1.75
C THR A 184 11.07 -2.60 1.04
N ASP A 185 11.99 -1.66 1.30
CA ASP A 185 13.36 -1.74 0.75
C ASP A 185 14.06 -3.01 1.21
N GLU A 186 13.90 -3.42 2.47
CA GLU A 186 14.46 -4.65 3.00
C GLU A 186 13.98 -5.89 2.22
N GLU A 187 12.68 -5.97 1.91
CA GLU A 187 12.12 -7.05 1.10
C GLU A 187 12.61 -6.99 -0.36
N ALA A 188 12.80 -5.78 -0.89
CA ALA A 188 13.36 -5.59 -2.22
C ALA A 188 14.80 -6.10 -2.31
N GLN A 189 15.63 -5.88 -1.29
CA GLN A 189 16.99 -6.43 -1.23
C GLN A 189 17.00 -7.95 -1.16
N VAL A 190 16.13 -8.56 -0.32
CA VAL A 190 15.98 -10.01 -0.26
C VAL A 190 15.54 -10.58 -1.61
N GLY A 191 14.54 -10.02 -2.24
CA GLY A 191 14.04 -10.47 -3.54
C GLY A 191 15.11 -10.40 -4.64
N LYS A 192 15.92 -9.33 -4.67
CA LYS A 192 17.07 -9.20 -5.58
C LYS A 192 18.10 -10.32 -5.37
N GLN A 193 18.45 -10.60 -4.12
CA GLN A 193 19.39 -11.69 -3.80
C GLN A 193 18.86 -13.06 -4.26
N MET A 194 17.53 -13.21 -4.31
CA MET A 194 16.85 -14.41 -4.79
C MET A 194 16.56 -14.40 -6.30
N GLY A 195 17.07 -13.42 -7.05
CA GLY A 195 17.01 -13.35 -8.51
C GLY A 195 15.76 -12.69 -9.09
N LEU A 196 14.95 -11.99 -8.28
CA LEU A 196 13.85 -11.16 -8.79
C LEU A 196 14.39 -9.84 -9.35
N LEU A 197 13.76 -9.33 -10.42
CA LEU A 197 14.05 -8.00 -10.95
C LEU A 197 13.48 -6.93 -10.01
N HIS A 198 14.24 -5.92 -9.72
CA HIS A 198 13.85 -4.82 -8.84
C HIS A 198 13.50 -3.57 -9.65
N ARG A 199 12.29 -3.06 -9.48
CA ARG A 199 11.81 -1.82 -10.08
C ARG A 199 11.61 -0.77 -9.00
N VAL A 200 12.03 0.46 -9.28
CA VAL A 200 11.86 1.62 -8.40
C VAL A 200 10.83 2.56 -9.01
N GLY A 201 9.89 3.01 -8.20
CA GLY A 201 8.95 4.08 -8.48
C GLY A 201 9.06 5.19 -7.45
N GLN A 202 8.15 6.17 -7.51
CA GLN A 202 8.13 7.26 -6.52
C GLN A 202 6.71 7.55 -6.03
N GLN A 203 6.62 8.02 -4.79
CA GLN A 203 5.43 8.60 -4.17
C GLN A 203 5.81 9.87 -3.42
N PHE A 204 4.82 10.55 -2.82
CA PHE A 204 5.04 11.76 -2.04
C PHE A 204 4.49 11.57 -0.64
N HIS A 205 5.36 11.65 0.37
CA HIS A 205 5.01 11.52 1.78
C HIS A 205 5.30 12.82 2.53
N TRP A 206 4.47 13.14 3.49
CA TRP A 206 4.76 14.17 4.49
C TRP A 206 5.29 13.49 5.75
N GLU A 207 6.44 13.97 6.22
CA GLU A 207 7.08 13.49 7.45
C GLU A 207 6.90 14.53 8.55
N ASN A 208 6.58 14.07 9.75
CA ASN A 208 6.49 14.92 10.94
C ASN A 208 7.88 15.10 11.55
N ASP A 209 8.49 16.24 11.32
CA ASP A 209 9.76 16.62 11.95
C ASP A 209 9.53 17.18 13.38
N SER A 210 8.84 16.38 14.20
CA SER A 210 8.50 16.72 15.59
C SER A 210 7.65 18.00 15.73
N TYR A 211 6.87 18.36 14.72
CA TYR A 211 5.96 19.50 14.78
C TYR A 211 4.89 19.27 15.85
N GLN A 212 4.72 20.24 16.75
CA GLN A 212 3.71 20.20 17.79
C GLN A 212 2.40 20.88 17.36
N THR A 213 2.45 21.71 16.32
CA THR A 213 1.29 22.41 15.76
C THR A 213 1.44 22.57 14.26
N PHE A 214 0.32 22.77 13.56
CA PHE A 214 0.34 23.08 12.13
C PHE A 214 1.09 24.37 11.81
N ASP A 215 1.04 25.38 12.71
CA ASP A 215 1.82 26.60 12.53
C ASP A 215 3.34 26.36 12.65
N ALA A 216 3.78 25.45 13.53
CA ALA A 216 5.18 25.02 13.60
C ALA A 216 5.63 24.37 12.28
N PHE A 217 4.79 23.52 11.70
CA PHE A 217 5.03 23.00 10.34
C PHE A 217 5.12 24.12 9.31
N LEU A 218 4.16 25.06 9.31
CA LEU A 218 4.20 26.19 8.37
C LEU A 218 5.47 27.03 8.54
N ASP A 219 5.98 27.15 9.76
CA ASP A 219 7.19 27.92 10.03
C ASP A 219 8.47 27.24 9.51
N SER A 220 8.47 25.95 9.27
CA SER A 220 9.57 25.26 8.57
C SER A 220 9.62 25.57 7.07
N LEU A 221 8.52 26.08 6.50
CA LEU A 221 8.42 26.35 5.07
C LEU A 221 8.98 27.73 4.70
N SER A 222 9.37 27.88 3.43
CA SER A 222 9.71 29.18 2.85
C SER A 222 8.53 30.16 2.95
N SER A 223 8.81 31.46 3.11
CA SER A 223 7.78 32.51 3.29
C SER A 223 6.71 32.49 2.20
N ARG A 224 7.11 32.22 0.96
CA ARG A 224 6.19 32.14 -0.18
C ARG A 224 5.22 30.98 -0.03
N LYS A 225 5.72 29.78 0.32
CA LYS A 225 4.92 28.56 0.46
C LYS A 225 4.00 28.63 1.66
N ARG A 226 4.48 29.13 2.79
CA ARG A 226 3.66 29.39 3.98
C ARG A 226 2.49 30.33 3.69
N LYS A 227 2.74 31.48 2.99
CA LYS A 227 1.67 32.40 2.58
C LYS A 227 0.67 31.73 1.64
N GLN A 228 1.14 30.91 0.71
CA GLN A 228 0.29 30.17 -0.22
C GLN A 228 -0.64 29.22 0.54
N ILE A 229 -0.12 28.37 1.43
CA ILE A 229 -0.93 27.41 2.20
C ILE A 229 -1.96 28.13 3.07
N ARG A 230 -1.57 29.19 3.78
CA ARG A 230 -2.52 30.01 4.56
C ARG A 230 -3.63 30.63 3.71
N LYS A 231 -3.32 31.03 2.46
CA LYS A 231 -4.33 31.52 1.52
C LYS A 231 -5.27 30.39 1.07
N GLU A 232 -4.73 29.23 0.71
CA GLU A 232 -5.51 28.07 0.27
C GLU A 232 -6.46 27.59 1.37
N ARG A 233 -5.99 27.47 2.63
CA ARG A 233 -6.84 27.11 3.78
C ARG A 233 -7.97 28.13 4.01
N ARG A 234 -7.67 29.43 4.00
CA ARG A 234 -8.72 30.45 4.13
C ARG A 234 -9.75 30.38 3.00
N GLN A 235 -9.30 30.14 1.78
CA GLN A 235 -10.20 30.03 0.63
C GLN A 235 -11.09 28.78 0.73
N ALA A 236 -10.51 27.65 1.12
CA ALA A 236 -11.25 26.42 1.34
C ALA A 236 -12.26 26.51 2.48
N GLN A 237 -11.88 27.15 3.61
CA GLN A 237 -12.78 27.36 4.74
C GLN A 237 -13.89 28.37 4.48
N GLY A 238 -13.74 29.21 3.46
CA GLY A 238 -14.73 30.18 3.02
C GLY A 238 -15.81 29.65 2.06
N PHE A 239 -15.95 28.32 1.93
CA PHE A 239 -16.93 27.72 1.00
C PHE A 239 -18.40 27.84 1.44
N GLY A 240 -18.66 28.46 2.58
CA GLY A 240 -20.03 28.68 3.10
C GLY A 240 -20.52 27.59 4.06
N GLY A 241 -19.69 26.58 4.34
CA GLY A 241 -20.01 25.45 5.19
C GLY A 241 -19.01 25.26 6.34
N ARG A 242 -18.99 24.05 6.88
CA ARG A 242 -18.07 23.63 7.93
C ARG A 242 -17.33 22.33 7.54
N ILE A 243 -16.11 22.17 8.03
CA ILE A 243 -15.34 20.94 7.89
C ILE A 243 -15.43 20.19 9.23
N VAL A 244 -15.76 18.90 9.16
CA VAL A 244 -15.81 18.01 10.31
C VAL A 244 -14.89 16.82 10.11
N THR A 245 -14.28 16.39 11.22
CA THR A 245 -13.37 15.24 11.27
C THR A 245 -14.00 14.18 12.15
N LEU A 246 -14.28 13.00 11.61
CA LEU A 246 -14.97 11.90 12.27
C LEU A 246 -14.04 10.70 12.40
N ASN A 247 -14.05 10.05 13.58
CA ASN A 247 -13.32 8.82 13.85
C ASN A 247 -14.09 7.96 14.86
N GLY A 248 -13.95 6.64 14.78
CA GLY A 248 -14.57 5.72 15.72
C GLY A 248 -16.09 5.88 15.79
N ASP A 249 -16.63 6.02 17.00
CA ASP A 249 -18.08 6.13 17.26
C ASP A 249 -18.74 7.36 16.62
N ALA A 250 -17.97 8.38 16.27
CA ALA A 250 -18.51 9.53 15.54
C ALA A 250 -18.88 9.22 14.09
N ILE A 251 -18.40 8.09 13.54
CA ILE A 251 -18.77 7.63 12.20
C ILE A 251 -20.04 6.79 12.29
N GLU A 252 -21.13 7.31 11.74
CA GLU A 252 -22.43 6.64 11.68
C GLU A 252 -22.69 6.01 10.29
N PRO A 253 -23.61 5.03 10.17
CA PRO A 253 -23.90 4.35 8.89
C PRO A 253 -24.22 5.30 7.72
N HIS A 254 -24.95 6.40 7.97
CA HIS A 254 -25.31 7.37 6.94
C HIS A 254 -24.11 8.12 6.33
N HIS A 255 -23.01 8.24 7.07
CA HIS A 255 -21.78 8.83 6.55
C HIS A 255 -21.17 7.98 5.42
N TRP A 256 -21.35 6.65 5.48
CA TRP A 256 -20.88 5.75 4.43
C TRP A 256 -21.71 5.83 3.15
N ASP A 257 -23.04 6.05 3.26
CA ASP A 257 -23.90 6.29 2.10
C ASP A 257 -23.51 7.58 1.38
N THR A 258 -23.20 8.61 2.16
CA THR A 258 -22.72 9.88 1.65
C THR A 258 -21.35 9.74 0.99
N PHE A 259 -20.40 9.09 1.66
CA PHE A 259 -19.06 8.89 1.11
C PHE A 259 -19.06 7.99 -0.13
N TRP A 260 -19.93 6.97 -0.17
CA TRP A 260 -20.11 6.12 -1.33
C TRP A 260 -20.48 6.92 -2.59
N ARG A 261 -21.35 7.92 -2.46
CA ARG A 261 -21.70 8.81 -3.57
C ARG A 261 -20.50 9.58 -4.09
N PHE A 262 -19.64 10.08 -3.20
CA PHE A 262 -18.39 10.76 -3.58
C PHE A 262 -17.41 9.80 -4.28
N TYR A 263 -17.29 8.59 -3.76
CA TYR A 263 -16.41 7.57 -4.31
C TYR A 263 -16.84 7.15 -5.72
N GLN A 264 -18.14 6.94 -5.93
CA GLN A 264 -18.69 6.60 -7.25
C GLN A 264 -18.46 7.72 -8.27
N ASP A 265 -18.75 8.97 -7.91
CA ASP A 265 -18.59 10.11 -8.80
C ASP A 265 -17.12 10.31 -9.23
N THR A 266 -16.18 10.20 -8.29
CA THR A 266 -14.75 10.27 -8.61
C THR A 266 -14.28 9.09 -9.46
N GLY A 267 -14.76 7.89 -9.18
CA GLY A 267 -14.46 6.68 -9.95
C GLY A 267 -14.94 6.79 -11.39
N ALA A 268 -16.18 7.23 -11.59
CA ALA A 268 -16.77 7.42 -12.93
C ALA A 268 -16.00 8.45 -13.77
N ARG A 269 -15.52 9.53 -13.16
CA ARG A 269 -14.74 10.58 -13.85
C ARG A 269 -13.32 10.15 -14.22
N LYS A 270 -12.68 9.28 -13.42
CA LYS A 270 -11.25 8.94 -13.61
C LYS A 270 -11.00 7.58 -14.26
N TRP A 271 -11.75 6.55 -13.89
CA TRP A 271 -11.40 5.15 -14.15
C TRP A 271 -12.55 4.29 -14.69
N GLY A 272 -13.71 4.89 -14.92
CA GLY A 272 -14.91 4.22 -15.44
C GLY A 272 -15.73 3.48 -14.39
N ARG A 273 -15.14 2.74 -13.47
CA ARG A 273 -15.84 2.05 -12.37
C ARG A 273 -15.03 2.08 -11.08
N PRO A 274 -15.67 2.30 -9.92
CA PRO A 274 -15.02 2.11 -8.61
C PRO A 274 -14.63 0.65 -8.42
N TYR A 275 -13.50 0.41 -7.76
CA TYR A 275 -13.01 -0.94 -7.46
C TYR A 275 -13.72 -1.58 -6.27
N LEU A 276 -13.98 -0.79 -5.22
CA LEU A 276 -14.66 -1.23 -4.01
C LEU A 276 -16.18 -1.20 -4.21
N THR A 277 -16.86 -2.09 -3.51
CA THR A 277 -18.33 -2.12 -3.45
C THR A 277 -18.87 -1.29 -2.29
N ARG A 278 -20.19 -1.01 -2.26
CA ARG A 278 -20.78 -0.30 -1.12
C ARG A 278 -20.65 -1.12 0.18
N SER A 279 -20.80 -2.44 0.10
CA SER A 279 -20.67 -3.34 1.25
C SER A 279 -19.26 -3.36 1.86
N PHE A 280 -18.21 -3.01 1.12
CA PHE A 280 -16.88 -2.86 1.70
C PHE A 280 -16.84 -1.79 2.80
N PHE A 281 -17.58 -0.70 2.63
CA PHE A 281 -17.65 0.35 3.65
C PHE A 281 -18.48 -0.07 4.86
N ASP A 282 -19.43 -1.00 4.71
CA ASP A 282 -20.15 -1.61 5.83
C ASP A 282 -19.24 -2.53 6.64
N GLU A 283 -18.42 -3.34 5.96
CA GLU A 283 -17.40 -4.17 6.59
C GLU A 283 -16.38 -3.30 7.36
N MET A 284 -15.91 -2.20 6.77
CA MET A 284 -15.03 -1.25 7.45
C MET A 284 -15.68 -0.65 8.69
N HIS A 285 -16.96 -0.29 8.62
CA HIS A 285 -17.69 0.23 9.76
C HIS A 285 -17.77 -0.76 10.91
N GLN A 286 -18.01 -2.03 10.60
CA GLN A 286 -18.18 -3.08 11.61
C GLN A 286 -16.86 -3.50 12.26
N THR A 287 -15.77 -3.54 11.48
CA THR A 287 -14.53 -4.22 11.92
C THR A 287 -13.32 -3.28 12.09
N MET A 288 -13.35 -2.06 11.51
CA MET A 288 -12.19 -1.17 11.45
C MET A 288 -12.55 0.31 11.66
N ARG A 289 -13.74 0.62 12.17
CA ARG A 289 -14.23 2.00 12.33
C ARG A 289 -13.25 2.89 13.11
N ASP A 290 -12.59 2.33 14.12
CA ASP A 290 -11.62 3.06 14.96
C ASP A 290 -10.33 3.40 14.21
N ASP A 291 -10.03 2.69 13.12
CA ASP A 291 -8.88 2.98 12.26
C ASP A 291 -9.22 3.92 11.11
N VAL A 292 -10.44 4.45 11.05
CA VAL A 292 -10.88 5.36 10.00
C VAL A 292 -10.86 6.79 10.46
N LEU A 293 -10.31 7.69 9.63
CA LEU A 293 -10.49 9.12 9.72
C LEU A 293 -11.27 9.59 8.48
N LEU A 294 -12.51 10.02 8.69
CA LEU A 294 -13.38 10.58 7.66
C LEU A 294 -13.46 12.10 7.82
N VAL A 295 -13.01 12.85 6.83
CA VAL A 295 -13.07 14.31 6.79
C VAL A 295 -14.16 14.71 5.81
N LEU A 296 -15.18 15.44 6.28
CA LEU A 296 -16.32 15.87 5.47
C LEU A 296 -16.44 17.40 5.44
N ALA A 297 -16.76 17.95 4.28
CA ALA A 297 -17.19 19.32 4.12
C ALA A 297 -18.72 19.36 4.04
N LEU A 298 -19.36 20.10 4.94
CA LEU A 298 -20.81 20.17 5.09
C LEU A 298 -21.32 21.56 4.78
N GLU A 299 -22.35 21.68 3.92
CA GLU A 299 -23.20 22.86 3.77
C GLU A 299 -24.52 22.60 4.48
N GLY A 300 -24.76 23.31 5.60
CA GLY A 300 -25.81 22.90 6.52
C GLY A 300 -25.55 21.48 7.06
N ASP A 301 -26.48 20.56 6.81
CA ASP A 301 -26.36 19.15 7.17
C ASP A 301 -26.01 18.23 5.97
N HIS A 302 -25.74 18.82 4.80
CA HIS A 302 -25.42 18.08 3.59
C HIS A 302 -23.90 18.07 3.36
N ALA A 303 -23.32 16.88 3.23
CA ALA A 303 -21.92 16.77 2.85
C ALA A 303 -21.76 16.98 1.33
N VAL A 304 -20.90 17.91 0.95
CA VAL A 304 -20.57 18.26 -0.46
C VAL A 304 -19.27 17.64 -0.92
N ALA A 305 -18.37 17.30 0.00
CA ALA A 305 -17.10 16.63 -0.30
C ALA A 305 -16.61 15.81 0.89
N GLY A 306 -15.73 14.85 0.63
CA GLY A 306 -15.15 14.02 1.68
C GLY A 306 -13.81 13.40 1.31
N ALA A 307 -12.98 13.16 2.34
CA ALA A 307 -11.72 12.44 2.26
C ALA A 307 -11.71 11.30 3.29
N LEU A 308 -11.41 10.10 2.83
CA LEU A 308 -11.26 8.90 3.66
C LEU A 308 -9.77 8.61 3.86
N ASN A 309 -9.38 8.46 5.11
CA ASN A 309 -8.03 8.05 5.50
C ASN A 309 -8.11 6.84 6.43
N ILE A 310 -7.05 6.04 6.45
CA ILE A 310 -6.87 4.93 7.39
C ILE A 310 -5.71 5.28 8.33
N ILE A 311 -5.90 5.00 9.62
CA ILE A 311 -4.94 5.30 10.67
C ILE A 311 -4.16 4.03 10.97
N GLY A 312 -2.86 4.04 10.70
CA GLY A 312 -1.90 3.06 11.19
C GLY A 312 -1.31 3.46 12.55
N ARG A 313 -0.33 2.72 13.03
CA ARG A 313 0.36 2.99 14.29
C ARG A 313 1.07 4.34 14.28
N ASP A 314 1.75 4.65 13.20
CA ASP A 314 2.62 5.84 13.04
C ASP A 314 2.32 6.65 11.77
N THR A 315 1.42 6.17 10.93
CA THR A 315 1.16 6.74 9.61
C THR A 315 -0.33 6.93 9.38
N LEU A 316 -0.72 8.08 8.82
CA LEU A 316 -2.04 8.33 8.28
C LEU A 316 -2.02 8.10 6.77
N PHE A 317 -2.87 7.20 6.29
CA PHE A 317 -2.95 6.82 4.89
C PHE A 317 -4.18 7.47 4.22
N GLY A 318 -3.99 8.52 3.43
CA GLY A 318 -5.03 9.10 2.58
C GLY A 318 -5.40 8.14 1.45
N ARG A 319 -6.70 7.75 1.38
CA ARG A 319 -7.13 6.70 0.46
C ARG A 319 -8.01 7.21 -0.66
N TYR A 320 -9.12 7.79 -0.32
CA TYR A 320 -10.12 8.18 -1.31
C TYR A 320 -10.62 9.59 -1.04
N TRP A 321 -10.91 10.28 -2.13
CA TRP A 321 -11.49 11.60 -2.14
C TRP A 321 -12.63 11.68 -3.15
N GLY A 322 -13.65 12.46 -2.83
CA GLY A 322 -14.65 12.84 -3.81
C GLY A 322 -15.41 14.10 -3.40
N ALA A 323 -16.04 14.73 -4.38
CA ALA A 323 -16.83 15.93 -4.20
C ALA A 323 -17.94 15.98 -5.25
N LEU A 324 -19.14 16.32 -4.84
CA LEU A 324 -20.26 16.57 -5.74
C LEU A 324 -20.23 17.98 -6.33
N GLU A 325 -19.61 18.90 -5.60
CA GLU A 325 -19.51 20.32 -5.96
C GLU A 325 -18.04 20.77 -5.98
N HIS A 326 -17.72 21.71 -6.86
CA HIS A 326 -16.39 22.25 -6.97
C HIS A 326 -16.22 23.51 -6.12
N HIS A 327 -15.47 23.39 -5.03
CA HIS A 327 -15.04 24.52 -4.21
C HIS A 327 -13.52 24.70 -4.32
N PRO A 328 -13.04 25.92 -4.63
CA PRO A 328 -11.60 26.17 -4.79
C PRO A 328 -10.80 25.80 -3.53
N CYS A 329 -9.71 25.05 -3.72
CA CYS A 329 -8.80 24.57 -2.67
C CYS A 329 -9.40 23.56 -1.66
N LEU A 330 -10.68 23.19 -1.73
CA LEU A 330 -11.31 22.28 -0.79
C LEU A 330 -10.65 20.88 -0.82
N HIS A 331 -10.27 20.39 -1.99
CA HIS A 331 -9.50 19.17 -2.13
C HIS A 331 -8.18 19.21 -1.31
N PHE A 332 -7.46 20.32 -1.36
CA PHE A 332 -6.21 20.46 -0.63
C PHE A 332 -6.44 20.52 0.88
N GLU A 333 -7.49 21.21 1.29
CA GLU A 333 -7.86 21.28 2.70
C GLU A 333 -8.18 19.90 3.27
N LEU A 334 -9.08 19.15 2.63
CA LEU A 334 -9.54 17.87 3.18
C LEU A 334 -8.50 16.75 3.06
N CYS A 335 -7.78 16.68 1.92
CA CYS A 335 -6.85 15.59 1.65
C CYS A 335 -5.45 15.78 2.22
N TYR A 336 -5.01 17.05 2.43
CA TYR A 336 -3.63 17.32 2.85
C TYR A 336 -3.57 18.07 4.17
N TYR A 337 -4.25 19.22 4.30
CA TYR A 337 -4.08 20.05 5.49
C TYR A 337 -4.77 19.46 6.71
N GLN A 338 -5.97 18.93 6.59
CA GLN A 338 -6.65 18.22 7.67
C GLN A 338 -5.92 16.93 8.06
N ALA A 339 -5.33 16.23 7.08
CA ALA A 339 -4.53 15.03 7.33
C ALA A 339 -3.24 15.35 8.12
N ILE A 340 -2.53 16.44 7.75
CA ILE A 340 -1.33 16.91 8.47
C ILE A 340 -1.71 17.37 9.90
N ASP A 341 -2.79 18.18 10.02
CA ASP A 341 -3.29 18.62 11.32
C ASP A 341 -3.59 17.44 12.26
N PHE A 342 -4.31 16.45 11.73
CA PHE A 342 -4.61 15.23 12.48
C PHE A 342 -3.34 14.46 12.85
N ALA A 343 -2.42 14.25 11.90
CA ALA A 343 -1.17 13.54 12.17
C ALA A 343 -0.34 14.21 13.27
N ILE A 344 -0.23 15.54 13.25
CA ILE A 344 0.45 16.31 14.29
C ILE A 344 -0.26 16.13 15.65
N SER A 345 -1.59 16.27 15.68
CA SER A 345 -2.38 16.16 16.92
C SER A 345 -2.31 14.77 17.56
N GLN A 346 -2.14 13.73 16.75
CA GLN A 346 -2.03 12.34 17.22
C GLN A 346 -0.57 11.87 17.38
N GLY A 347 0.42 12.73 17.10
CA GLY A 347 1.83 12.37 17.18
C GLY A 347 2.26 11.34 16.12
N LEU A 348 1.53 11.24 14.99
CA LEU A 348 1.90 10.35 13.89
C LEU A 348 3.16 10.88 13.19
N LEU A 349 3.98 9.96 12.69
CA LEU A 349 5.25 10.28 12.04
C LEU A 349 5.09 10.66 10.58
N ARG A 350 4.02 10.19 9.90
CA ARG A 350 3.90 10.30 8.45
C ARG A 350 2.46 10.49 7.99
N VAL A 351 2.30 11.16 6.83
CA VAL A 351 1.07 11.14 6.05
C VAL A 351 1.40 10.69 4.62
N GLU A 352 0.76 9.63 4.17
CA GLU A 352 0.78 9.17 2.78
C GLU A 352 -0.51 9.57 2.09
N ALA A 353 -0.43 10.28 0.96
CA ALA A 353 -1.59 10.85 0.29
C ALA A 353 -1.84 10.26 -1.10
N GLY A 354 -1.62 8.93 -1.25
CA GLY A 354 -1.82 8.18 -2.50
C GLY A 354 -0.69 8.37 -3.53
N ALA A 355 -0.82 7.65 -4.67
CA ALA A 355 0.29 7.42 -5.61
C ALA A 355 0.68 8.63 -6.47
N GLN A 356 -0.22 9.58 -6.78
CA GLN A 356 0.00 10.60 -7.80
C GLN A 356 -0.07 12.03 -7.25
N GLY A 357 0.60 12.96 -7.93
CA GLY A 357 0.41 14.39 -7.78
C GLY A 357 1.61 15.20 -7.31
N GLU A 358 2.38 15.75 -8.25
CA GLU A 358 3.49 16.68 -7.98
C GLU A 358 3.06 17.94 -7.20
N HIS A 359 1.78 18.31 -7.27
CA HIS A 359 1.22 19.42 -6.49
C HIS A 359 1.35 19.19 -4.96
N LYS A 360 1.58 17.96 -4.50
CA LYS A 360 1.86 17.60 -3.10
C LYS A 360 3.18 18.22 -2.63
N LEU A 361 4.19 18.30 -3.49
CA LEU A 361 5.50 18.88 -3.18
C LEU A 361 5.35 20.31 -2.61
N ALA A 362 4.50 21.13 -3.21
CA ALA A 362 4.26 22.49 -2.72
C ALA A 362 3.64 22.57 -1.32
N ARG A 363 3.13 21.44 -0.79
CA ARG A 363 2.43 21.30 0.49
C ARG A 363 3.21 20.50 1.54
N GLY A 364 4.50 20.29 1.29
CA GLY A 364 5.40 19.65 2.27
C GLY A 364 5.55 18.14 2.12
N TYR A 365 4.92 17.54 1.12
CA TYR A 365 5.14 16.13 0.82
C TYR A 365 6.36 15.98 -0.08
N LEU A 366 7.37 15.30 0.38
CA LEU A 366 8.60 15.05 -0.39
C LEU A 366 8.52 13.72 -1.15
N PRO A 367 9.23 13.60 -2.29
CA PRO A 367 9.28 12.35 -3.02
C PRO A 367 10.06 11.29 -2.23
N VAL A 368 9.55 10.06 -2.27
CA VAL A 368 10.17 8.88 -1.67
C VAL A 368 10.18 7.75 -2.68
N ALA A 369 11.22 6.91 -2.64
CA ALA A 369 11.29 5.72 -3.46
C ALA A 369 10.23 4.69 -3.03
N THR A 370 9.63 4.01 -4.00
CA THR A 370 8.78 2.83 -3.80
C THR A 370 9.38 1.65 -4.54
N HIS A 371 9.19 0.44 -4.03
CA HIS A 371 9.85 -0.75 -4.54
C HIS A 371 8.84 -1.78 -5.01
N SER A 372 9.18 -2.45 -6.10
CA SER A 372 8.48 -3.63 -6.57
C SER A 372 9.47 -4.67 -7.10
N LEU A 373 9.05 -5.93 -7.05
CA LEU A 373 9.85 -7.07 -7.47
C LEU A 373 9.10 -7.85 -8.55
N HIS A 374 9.84 -8.40 -9.53
CA HIS A 374 9.25 -9.04 -10.67
C HIS A 374 10.03 -10.32 -11.05
N TRP A 375 9.31 -11.42 -11.14
CA TRP A 375 9.79 -12.64 -11.78
C TRP A 375 9.12 -12.79 -13.14
N ILE A 376 9.89 -13.07 -14.16
CA ILE A 376 9.43 -13.25 -15.55
C ILE A 376 9.85 -14.64 -16.02
N ALA A 377 8.91 -15.41 -16.57
CA ALA A 377 9.13 -16.80 -16.94
C ALA A 377 9.99 -16.94 -18.21
N GLU A 378 9.72 -16.14 -19.24
CA GLU A 378 10.40 -16.24 -20.54
C GLU A 378 11.73 -15.47 -20.48
N PRO A 379 12.89 -16.14 -20.75
CA PRO A 379 14.21 -15.52 -20.55
C PRO A 379 14.49 -14.30 -21.43
N GLY A 380 14.05 -14.28 -22.68
CA GLY A 380 14.24 -13.14 -23.58
C GLY A 380 13.46 -11.92 -23.13
N PHE A 381 12.22 -12.13 -22.71
CA PHE A 381 11.37 -11.08 -22.17
C PHE A 381 11.88 -10.59 -20.80
N ARG A 382 12.38 -11.51 -19.96
CA ARG A 382 13.03 -11.15 -18.69
C ARG A 382 14.21 -10.20 -18.91
N ASN A 383 15.07 -10.49 -19.89
CA ASN A 383 16.21 -9.62 -20.22
C ASN A 383 15.76 -8.23 -20.70
N ALA A 384 14.71 -8.15 -21.51
CA ALA A 384 14.16 -6.87 -21.96
C ALA A 384 13.59 -6.05 -20.79
N VAL A 385 12.85 -6.70 -19.88
CA VAL A 385 12.32 -6.05 -18.68
C VAL A 385 13.45 -5.60 -17.74
N GLU A 386 14.51 -6.39 -17.56
CA GLU A 386 15.67 -6.05 -16.75
C GLU A 386 16.37 -4.79 -17.24
N GLN A 387 16.59 -4.67 -18.55
CA GLN A 387 17.15 -3.45 -19.15
C GLN A 387 16.25 -2.25 -18.93
N PHE A 388 14.94 -2.42 -19.11
CA PHE A 388 13.96 -1.36 -18.90
C PHE A 388 13.96 -0.86 -17.44
N VAL A 389 13.85 -1.75 -16.45
CA VAL A 389 13.76 -1.34 -15.04
C VAL A 389 15.08 -0.77 -14.53
N THR A 390 16.22 -1.15 -15.11
CA THR A 390 17.52 -0.57 -14.78
C THR A 390 17.61 0.88 -15.22
N ALA A 391 17.24 1.18 -16.48
CA ALA A 391 17.22 2.54 -17.01
C ALA A 391 16.15 3.41 -16.28
N GLU A 392 14.96 2.85 -16.01
CA GLU A 392 13.89 3.55 -15.28
C GLU A 392 14.33 3.92 -13.87
N LYS A 393 15.05 3.03 -13.18
CA LYS A 393 15.56 3.27 -11.82
C LYS A 393 16.46 4.49 -11.76
N GLU A 394 17.45 4.60 -12.66
CA GLU A 394 18.36 5.76 -12.72
C GLU A 394 17.61 7.08 -12.94
N ALA A 395 16.59 7.06 -13.81
CA ALA A 395 15.77 8.23 -14.06
C ALA A 395 14.92 8.63 -12.83
N VAL A 396 14.28 7.64 -12.18
CA VAL A 396 13.44 7.90 -10.99
C VAL A 396 14.27 8.40 -9.81
N GLU A 397 15.45 7.82 -9.55
CA GLU A 397 16.36 8.27 -8.49
C GLU A 397 16.83 9.71 -8.74
N GLY A 398 17.19 10.04 -10.00
CA GLY A 398 17.52 11.42 -10.39
C GLY A 398 16.34 12.40 -10.22
N ASP A 399 15.13 11.99 -10.56
CA ASP A 399 13.93 12.80 -10.37
C ASP A 399 13.64 13.05 -8.89
N ILE A 400 13.80 12.04 -8.01
CA ILE A 400 13.65 12.18 -6.57
C ILE A 400 14.60 13.24 -6.02
N ASP A 401 15.89 13.20 -6.41
CA ASP A 401 16.91 14.19 -5.98
C ASP A 401 16.56 15.59 -6.43
N ILE A 402 16.18 15.74 -7.70
CA ILE A 402 15.76 17.03 -8.28
C ILE A 402 14.54 17.59 -7.54
N LEU A 403 13.46 16.80 -7.42
CA LEU A 403 12.22 17.23 -6.77
C LEU A 403 12.43 17.55 -5.29
N THR A 404 13.26 16.78 -4.58
CA THR A 404 13.63 17.06 -3.18
C THR A 404 14.31 18.42 -3.06
N SER A 405 15.19 18.78 -4.01
CA SER A 405 15.85 20.10 -4.04
C SER A 405 14.89 21.27 -4.23
N TYR A 406 13.72 21.02 -4.87
CA TYR A 406 12.63 21.97 -5.05
C TYR A 406 11.60 21.95 -3.91
N GLY A 407 11.84 21.18 -2.86
CA GLY A 407 10.97 21.11 -1.69
C GLY A 407 10.62 22.46 -1.11
N PRO A 408 9.48 22.60 -0.42
CA PRO A 408 8.96 23.89 0.03
C PRO A 408 9.65 24.43 1.28
N PHE A 409 10.51 23.64 1.91
CA PHE A 409 11.17 23.96 3.17
C PHE A 409 12.20 25.09 3.04
N ARG A 410 12.50 25.74 4.15
CA ARG A 410 13.57 26.74 4.21
C ARG A 410 14.90 26.04 3.93
N LYS A 411 15.70 26.60 3.02
CA LYS A 411 17.10 26.18 2.91
C LYS A 411 17.81 26.68 4.16
N THR A 412 18.12 25.78 5.07
CA THR A 412 19.02 26.10 6.19
C THR A 412 20.37 26.43 5.58
N ASN A 413 20.84 27.66 5.73
CA ASN A 413 22.25 27.95 5.47
C ASN A 413 23.05 27.08 6.43
N ILE A 414 23.62 26.00 5.93
CA ILE A 414 24.69 25.29 6.63
C ILE A 414 25.84 26.30 6.66
N ARG A 415 25.84 27.18 7.67
CA ARG A 415 27.07 27.80 8.10
C ARG A 415 27.87 26.69 8.75
N GLU A 416 28.88 26.28 8.05
CA GLU A 416 29.97 25.50 8.59
C GLU A 416 30.26 26.05 10.01
N ARG A 417 30.07 25.21 11.01
CA ARG A 417 30.62 25.48 12.33
C ARG A 417 32.06 24.92 12.24
N ASP A 418 32.99 25.85 12.07
CA ASP A 418 34.40 25.64 12.32
C ASP A 418 34.62 25.09 13.74
#